data_646d459d08184508bd87a7bce282ca26
#
_entry.id   646d459d08184508bd87a7bce282ca26
#
_cell.length_a   1.000
_cell.length_b   1.000
_cell.length_c   1.000
_cell.angle_alpha   90.00
_cell.angle_beta   90.00
_cell.angle_gamma   90.00
#
_symmetry.space_group_name_H-M   'P 1'
#
loop_
_entity.id
_entity.type
_entity.pdbx_description
1 polymer ?
#
loop_
_entity_poly.entity_id
_entity_poly.type
_entity_poly.pdbx_seq_one_letter_code
_entity_poly.pdbx_strand_id
1 'polypeptide(L)'
;MFPQLEIPETLAAGPGPGNTDPRVLARFAAAGVADHMQADVVRGMKEAKIMLREVFGTSNAYTFGVCGTGWDGLDCAFSPILPGDTVVAFVNGTFSGIDDFNIR
;
A
#
# COMPACT_ATOMS: atom_id res chain seq x y z
N MET A 1 -35.19 -7.04 8.11
CA MET A 1 -34.38 -6.94 6.87
C MET A 1 -33.81 -5.53 6.85
N PHE A 2 -32.49 -5.37 6.93
CA PHE A 2 -31.87 -4.05 6.85
C PHE A 2 -31.79 -3.63 5.38
N PRO A 3 -32.12 -2.37 5.03
CA PRO A 3 -31.95 -1.89 3.67
C PRO A 3 -30.47 -1.96 3.29
N GLN A 4 -30.19 -2.34 2.06
CA GLN A 4 -28.82 -2.30 1.55
C GLN A 4 -28.36 -0.83 1.52
N LEU A 5 -27.13 -0.60 1.95
CA LEU A 5 -26.53 0.72 1.88
C LEU A 5 -26.26 1.06 0.39
N GLU A 6 -27.01 2.01 -0.13
CA GLU A 6 -26.75 2.57 -1.45
C GLU A 6 -25.67 3.65 -1.33
N ILE A 7 -24.47 3.34 -1.84
CA ILE A 7 -23.38 4.30 -1.88
C ILE A 7 -23.39 4.95 -3.27
N PRO A 8 -23.58 6.29 -3.36
CA PRO A 8 -23.55 6.97 -4.65
C PRO A 8 -22.18 6.82 -5.31
N GLU A 9 -22.19 6.62 -6.62
CA GLU A 9 -20.95 6.61 -7.40
C GLU A 9 -20.32 8.01 -7.39
N THR A 10 -19.13 8.11 -6.84
CA THR A 10 -18.36 9.36 -6.75
C THR A 10 -16.99 9.20 -7.37
N LEU A 11 -16.52 10.23 -8.06
CA LEU A 11 -15.14 10.29 -8.51
C LEU A 11 -14.27 10.88 -7.40
N ALA A 12 -13.41 10.06 -6.81
CA ALA A 12 -12.45 10.50 -5.81
C ALA A 12 -11.13 10.90 -6.48
N ALA A 13 -10.84 12.19 -6.49
CA ALA A 13 -9.64 12.76 -7.10
C ALA A 13 -8.60 13.23 -6.05
N GLY A 14 -8.75 12.81 -4.80
CA GLY A 14 -7.82 13.12 -3.71
C GLY A 14 -6.68 12.10 -3.58
N PRO A 15 -5.74 12.32 -2.65
CA PRO A 15 -4.62 11.41 -2.40
C PRO A 15 -5.03 10.07 -1.78
N GLY A 16 -6.25 9.98 -1.28
CA GLY A 16 -6.85 8.78 -0.70
C GLY A 16 -8.01 9.11 0.26
N PRO A 17 -9.02 8.24 0.37
CA PRO A 17 -9.27 7.07 -0.47
C PRO A 17 -9.57 7.44 -1.92
N GLY A 18 -9.26 6.53 -2.84
CA GLY A 18 -9.51 6.69 -4.29
C GLY A 18 -10.40 5.60 -4.85
N ASN A 19 -10.86 5.80 -6.09
CA ASN A 19 -11.62 4.78 -6.79
C ASN A 19 -10.72 3.58 -7.12
N THR A 20 -11.20 2.39 -6.81
CA THR A 20 -10.49 1.15 -7.13
C THR A 20 -10.89 0.69 -8.53
N ASP A 21 -9.91 0.28 -9.34
CA ASP A 21 -10.15 -0.27 -10.68
C ASP A 21 -11.14 -1.46 -10.61
N PRO A 22 -12.17 -1.49 -11.45
CA PRO A 22 -13.18 -2.56 -11.45
C PRO A 22 -12.59 -3.97 -11.58
N ARG A 23 -11.45 -4.13 -12.27
CA ARG A 23 -10.75 -5.42 -12.40
C ARG A 23 -10.20 -5.89 -11.05
N VAL A 24 -9.76 -4.96 -10.22
CA VAL A 24 -9.27 -5.24 -8.86
C VAL A 24 -10.45 -5.64 -7.97
N LEU A 25 -11.55 -4.87 -7.99
CA LEU A 25 -12.77 -5.19 -7.25
C LEU A 25 -13.33 -6.56 -7.62
N ALA A 26 -13.36 -6.90 -8.90
CA ALA A 26 -13.79 -8.21 -9.37
C ALA A 26 -12.91 -9.35 -8.81
N ARG A 27 -11.62 -9.12 -8.66
CA ARG A 27 -10.70 -10.09 -8.04
C ARG A 27 -10.93 -10.25 -6.55
N PHE A 28 -11.19 -9.16 -5.83
CA PHE A 28 -11.59 -9.24 -4.42
C PHE A 28 -12.89 -10.02 -4.24
N ALA A 29 -13.89 -9.78 -5.08
CA ALA A 29 -15.17 -10.50 -5.03
C ALA A 29 -15.03 -12.00 -5.36
N ALA A 30 -14.10 -12.36 -6.23
CA ALA A 30 -13.83 -13.74 -6.64
C ALA A 30 -12.86 -14.48 -5.70
N ALA A 31 -12.20 -13.77 -4.78
CA ALA A 31 -11.25 -14.36 -3.87
C ALA A 31 -11.97 -15.26 -2.87
N GLY A 32 -11.74 -16.55 -2.98
CA GLY A 32 -12.10 -17.52 -1.94
C GLY A 32 -11.08 -17.49 -0.80
N VAL A 33 -11.37 -18.25 0.24
CA VAL A 33 -10.39 -18.49 1.30
C VAL A 33 -9.30 -19.42 0.73
N ALA A 34 -8.07 -18.92 0.65
CA ALA A 34 -6.91 -19.69 0.23
C ALA A 34 -5.93 -19.85 1.38
N ASP A 35 -5.40 -21.04 1.55
CA ASP A 35 -4.32 -21.28 2.49
C ASP A 35 -3.04 -20.61 1.97
N HIS A 36 -2.39 -19.82 2.82
CA HIS A 36 -1.16 -19.08 2.49
C HIS A 36 0.00 -19.96 2.02
N MET A 37 -0.04 -21.25 2.33
CA MET A 37 0.96 -22.24 1.89
C MET A 37 0.58 -22.96 0.59
N GLN A 38 -0.60 -22.73 0.03
CA GLN A 38 -0.96 -23.33 -1.25
C GLN A 38 0.00 -22.90 -2.36
N ALA A 39 0.33 -23.83 -3.24
CA ALA A 39 1.28 -23.60 -4.33
C ALA A 39 0.89 -22.43 -5.24
N ASP A 40 -0.42 -22.25 -5.48
CA ASP A 40 -0.93 -21.15 -6.31
C ASP A 40 -0.77 -19.79 -5.62
N VAL A 41 -0.96 -19.72 -4.30
CA VAL A 41 -0.72 -18.50 -3.53
C VAL A 41 0.76 -18.12 -3.53
N VAL A 42 1.63 -19.10 -3.27
CA VAL A 42 3.08 -18.90 -3.30
C VAL A 42 3.55 -18.46 -4.69
N ARG A 43 3.00 -19.06 -5.75
CA ARG A 43 3.28 -18.63 -7.13
C ARG A 43 2.84 -17.18 -7.37
N GLY A 44 1.60 -16.83 -6.99
CA GLY A 44 1.08 -15.47 -7.13
C GLY A 44 1.92 -14.44 -6.39
N MET A 45 2.40 -14.75 -5.19
CA MET A 45 3.32 -13.86 -4.44
C MET A 45 4.66 -13.66 -5.16
N LYS A 46 5.20 -14.71 -5.79
CA LYS A 46 6.43 -14.61 -6.60
C LYS A 46 6.23 -13.75 -7.84
N GLU A 47 5.10 -13.92 -8.52
CA GLU A 47 4.73 -13.12 -9.69
C GLU A 47 4.52 -11.65 -9.30
N ALA A 48 3.82 -11.38 -8.21
CA ALA A 48 3.64 -10.02 -7.68
C ALA A 48 4.99 -9.35 -7.37
N LYS A 49 5.93 -10.09 -6.80
CA LYS A 49 7.29 -9.59 -6.55
C LYS A 49 8.02 -9.17 -7.83
N ILE A 50 7.86 -9.94 -8.92
CA ILE A 50 8.46 -9.60 -10.22
C ILE A 50 7.82 -8.33 -10.76
N MET A 51 6.49 -8.25 -10.76
CA MET A 51 5.75 -7.07 -11.23
C MET A 51 6.08 -5.81 -10.41
N LEU A 52 6.22 -5.93 -9.09
CA LEU A 52 6.64 -4.81 -8.24
C LEU A 52 8.04 -4.30 -8.60
N ARG A 53 8.97 -5.18 -8.94
CA ARG A 53 10.31 -4.76 -9.40
C ARG A 53 10.24 -3.97 -10.71
N GLU A 54 9.37 -4.35 -11.62
CA GLU A 54 9.15 -3.60 -12.87
C GLU A 54 8.57 -2.21 -12.57
N VAL A 55 7.54 -2.13 -11.71
CA VAL A 55 6.92 -0.86 -11.32
C VAL A 55 7.91 0.09 -10.65
N PHE A 56 8.74 -0.41 -9.76
CA PHE A 56 9.75 0.38 -9.05
C PHE A 56 11.07 0.56 -9.82
N GLY A 57 11.23 -0.07 -10.99
CA GLY A 57 12.46 -0.03 -11.77
C GLY A 57 13.68 -0.51 -11.01
N THR A 58 13.53 -1.57 -10.17
CA THR A 58 14.58 -2.03 -9.27
C THR A 58 14.95 -3.49 -9.48
N SER A 59 16.22 -3.81 -9.28
CA SER A 59 16.73 -5.19 -9.20
C SER A 59 16.83 -5.72 -7.76
N ASN A 60 16.36 -4.94 -6.78
CA ASN A 60 16.46 -5.31 -5.37
C ASN A 60 15.80 -6.66 -5.09
N ALA A 61 16.53 -7.55 -4.43
CA ALA A 61 16.06 -8.90 -4.10
C ALA A 61 14.87 -8.89 -3.14
N TYR A 62 14.80 -7.90 -2.24
CA TYR A 62 13.77 -7.74 -1.22
C TYR A 62 12.71 -6.71 -1.66
N THR A 63 11.98 -7.01 -2.74
CA THR A 63 10.86 -6.23 -3.22
C THR A 63 9.59 -7.04 -3.05
N PHE A 64 8.71 -6.66 -2.14
CA PHE A 64 7.48 -7.40 -1.82
C PHE A 64 6.43 -6.47 -1.20
N GLY A 65 5.16 -6.88 -1.27
CA GLY A 65 4.06 -6.18 -0.61
C GLY A 65 3.96 -6.57 0.86
N VAL A 66 3.66 -5.60 1.70
CA VAL A 66 3.36 -5.77 3.12
C VAL A 66 1.94 -5.30 3.38
N CYS A 67 1.17 -6.09 4.13
CA CYS A 67 -0.13 -5.66 4.61
C CYS A 67 0.05 -4.63 5.73
N GLY A 68 -0.62 -3.48 5.58
CA GLY A 68 -0.58 -2.43 6.58
C GLY A 68 -1.38 -1.20 6.16
N THR A 69 -1.40 -0.22 7.03
CA THR A 69 -1.94 1.10 6.75
C THR A 69 -0.91 1.97 6.01
N GLY A 70 -1.33 3.16 5.55
CA GLY A 70 -0.37 4.14 5.02
C GLY A 70 0.71 4.53 6.02
N TRP A 71 0.40 4.51 7.31
CA TRP A 71 1.35 4.77 8.40
C TRP A 71 2.45 3.72 8.48
N ASP A 72 2.11 2.43 8.36
CA ASP A 72 3.10 1.36 8.34
C ASP A 72 4.06 1.53 7.14
N GLY A 73 3.55 2.06 6.02
CA GLY A 73 4.36 2.39 4.85
C GLY A 73 5.36 3.53 5.13
N LEU A 74 4.93 4.56 5.86
CA LEU A 74 5.80 5.67 6.28
C LEU A 74 6.85 5.18 7.28
N ASP A 75 6.48 4.39 8.27
CA ASP A 75 7.42 3.79 9.23
C ASP A 75 8.48 2.94 8.51
N CYS A 76 8.09 2.16 7.50
CA CYS A 76 9.03 1.43 6.67
C CYS A 76 9.98 2.36 5.89
N ALA A 77 9.48 3.49 5.39
CA ALA A 77 10.30 4.47 4.66
C ALA A 77 11.29 5.18 5.57
N PHE A 78 10.91 5.44 6.82
CA PHE A 78 11.78 6.12 7.80
C PHE A 78 12.73 5.17 8.55
N SER A 79 12.45 3.87 8.55
CA SER A 79 13.26 2.89 9.28
C SER A 79 14.76 2.88 8.94
N PRO A 80 15.24 3.29 7.74
CA PRO A 80 16.67 3.39 7.47
C PRO A 80 17.36 4.60 8.10
N ILE A 81 16.59 5.59 8.62
CA ILE A 81 17.14 6.80 9.23
C ILE A 81 17.69 6.45 10.61
N LEU A 82 18.94 6.77 10.84
CA LEU A 82 19.64 6.47 12.09
C LEU A 82 19.81 7.73 12.95
N PRO A 83 19.96 7.60 14.28
CA PRO A 83 20.31 8.71 15.14
C PRO A 83 21.60 9.41 14.67
N GLY A 84 21.51 10.69 14.39
CA GLY A 84 22.61 11.50 13.85
C GLY A 84 22.53 11.77 12.35
N ASP A 85 21.61 11.11 11.63
CA ASP A 85 21.39 11.43 10.22
C ASP A 85 20.74 12.81 10.06
N THR A 86 21.03 13.47 8.96
CA THR A 86 20.40 14.73 8.59
C THR A 86 19.28 14.47 7.58
N VAL A 87 18.06 14.83 7.94
CA VAL A 87 16.88 14.68 7.10
C VAL A 87 16.33 16.04 6.72
N VAL A 88 15.88 16.19 5.47
CA VAL A 88 15.18 17.39 4.99
C VAL A 88 13.72 17.04 4.78
N ALA A 89 12.84 17.65 5.58
CA ALA A 89 11.40 17.49 5.45
C ALA A 89 10.77 18.72 4.79
N PHE A 90 9.97 18.50 3.74
CA PHE A 90 9.18 19.55 3.09
C PHE A 90 7.76 19.52 3.65
N VAL A 91 7.49 20.41 4.62
CA VAL A 91 6.19 20.48 5.31
C VAL A 91 5.27 21.46 4.58
N ASN A 92 4.35 20.94 3.76
CA ASN A 92 3.41 21.74 2.97
C ASN A 92 1.96 21.23 3.04
N GLY A 93 1.63 20.46 4.07
CA GLY A 93 0.29 19.91 4.29
C GLY A 93 0.19 19.15 5.61
N THR A 94 -1.01 18.64 5.91
CA THR A 94 -1.29 17.95 7.18
C THR A 94 -0.42 16.71 7.39
N PHE A 95 -0.31 15.86 6.39
CA PHE A 95 0.45 14.61 6.51
C PHE A 95 1.94 14.87 6.63
N SER A 96 2.50 15.75 5.83
CA SER A 96 3.93 16.10 5.94
C SER A 96 4.29 16.76 7.27
N GLY A 97 3.33 17.44 7.95
CA GLY A 97 3.52 17.94 9.30
C GLY A 97 3.59 16.84 10.36
N ILE A 98 2.86 15.75 10.17
CA ILE A 98 2.90 14.59 11.07
C ILE A 98 4.19 13.80 10.84
N ASP A 99 4.64 13.67 9.60
CA ASP A 99 5.90 13.01 9.25
C ASP A 99 7.09 13.73 9.86
N ASP A 100 7.13 15.08 9.83
CA ASP A 100 8.16 15.88 10.49
C ASP A 100 8.21 15.62 12.01
N PHE A 101 7.04 15.44 12.63
CA PHE A 101 6.98 15.09 14.05
C PHE A 101 7.56 13.72 14.35
N ASN A 102 7.31 12.71 13.50
CA ASN A 102 7.79 11.34 13.68
C ASN A 102 9.29 11.17 13.41
N ILE A 103 9.91 12.08 12.64
CA ILE A 103 11.34 12.07 12.34
C ILE A 103 12.19 12.69 13.45
N ARG A 104 11.60 13.54 14.28
CA ARG A 104 12.29 14.24 15.40
C ARG A 104 12.42 13.34 16.62
#